data_e90b7d27bb62c39af15728f24425ddcd
#
_entry.id   e90b7d27bb62c39af15728f24425ddcd
#
_cell.length_a   1.000
_cell.length_b   1.000
_cell.length_c   1.000
_cell.angle_alpha   90.00
_cell.angle_beta   90.00
_cell.angle_gamma   90.00
#
_symmetry.space_group_name_H-M   'P 1'
#
loop_
_entity.id
_entity.type
_entity.pdbx_description
1 polymer ?
#
loop_
_entity_poly.entity_id
_entity_poly.type
_entity_poly.pdbx_seq_one_letter_code
_entity_poly.pdbx_strand_id
1 'polypeptide(L)'
;NNLPSEPKIVSLYLTHLSSRDSKISTIKRRLVSIGVIHKMKGHYLDTKHPVIIENLMGIKRRKGTIQKGKKPLLINDLKILIDVINKENDPDIKKLRNKALLIIGFSGGFRRNEIVSLDIEDVEFVFEGVKITVKRSKTDQYGEGMVKAIPYFNNSLYCPVATLQSWLNISKIKKGPLFRRFLK
;
A
#
# COMPACT_ATOMS: atom_id res chain seq x y z
N ASN A 1 15.70 30.86 -2.18
CA ASN A 1 15.98 29.43 -1.87
C ASN A 1 17.16 28.96 -2.71
N ASN A 2 18.36 29.39 -2.34
CA ASN A 2 19.57 29.03 -3.07
C ASN A 2 20.21 27.82 -2.43
N LEU A 3 20.72 26.90 -3.24
CA LEU A 3 21.62 25.85 -2.83
C LEU A 3 23.07 26.37 -2.91
N PRO A 4 23.92 26.00 -1.97
CA PRO A 4 23.67 25.19 -0.78
C PRO A 4 22.95 25.95 0.33
N SER A 5 22.14 25.21 1.13
CA SER A 5 21.52 25.75 2.33
C SER A 5 22.36 25.42 3.56
N GLU A 6 22.54 26.37 4.45
CA GLU A 6 23.21 26.16 5.72
C GLU A 6 22.37 25.31 6.70
N PRO A 7 22.99 24.54 7.62
CA PRO A 7 22.28 23.75 8.62
C PRO A 7 21.29 24.56 9.45
N LYS A 8 21.60 25.83 9.76
CA LYS A 8 20.71 26.74 10.48
C LYS A 8 19.42 27.03 9.72
N ILE A 9 19.50 27.28 8.41
CA ILE A 9 18.33 27.51 7.54
C ILE A 9 17.46 26.25 7.45
N VAL A 10 18.09 25.09 7.29
CA VAL A 10 17.38 23.82 7.32
C VAL A 10 16.65 23.62 8.65
N SER A 11 17.31 23.90 9.76
CA SER A 11 16.72 23.83 11.11
C SER A 11 15.50 24.73 11.25
N LEU A 12 15.57 25.99 10.80
CA LEU A 12 14.44 26.94 10.77
C LEU A 12 13.27 26.41 9.94
N TYR A 13 13.56 25.81 8.79
CA TYR A 13 12.54 25.17 7.95
C TYR A 13 11.83 24.01 8.66
N LEU A 14 12.58 23.17 9.39
CA LEU A 14 11.98 22.08 10.18
C LEU A 14 11.06 22.63 11.30
N THR A 15 11.46 23.73 11.93
CA THR A 15 10.64 24.44 12.93
C THR A 15 9.36 24.98 12.29
N HIS A 16 9.46 25.59 11.13
CA HIS A 16 8.30 26.07 10.37
C HIS A 16 7.34 24.92 10.00
N LEU A 17 7.84 23.77 9.54
CA LEU A 17 6.99 22.60 9.32
C LEU A 17 6.30 22.14 10.61
N SER A 18 7.00 22.22 11.73
CA SER A 18 6.46 21.86 13.04
C SER A 18 5.35 22.81 13.49
N SER A 19 5.47 24.12 13.23
CA SER A 19 4.44 25.12 13.56
C SER A 19 3.18 24.96 12.70
N ARG A 20 3.32 24.42 11.49
CA ARG A 20 2.20 24.04 10.60
C ARG A 20 1.62 22.64 10.91
N ASP A 21 1.82 22.15 12.08
CA ASP A 21 1.35 20.84 12.56
C ASP A 21 1.74 19.63 11.70
N SER A 22 2.84 19.70 10.95
CA SER A 22 3.35 18.55 10.22
C SER A 22 3.78 17.43 11.17
N LYS A 23 3.45 16.18 10.82
CA LYS A 23 3.85 15.00 11.59
C LYS A 23 5.38 14.85 11.60
N ILE A 24 5.92 14.33 12.70
CA ILE A 24 7.36 14.07 12.84
C ILE A 24 7.95 13.23 11.71
N SER A 25 7.20 12.21 11.23
CA SER A 25 7.60 11.39 10.09
C SER A 25 7.74 12.19 8.80
N THR A 26 6.86 13.17 8.59
CA THR A 26 6.92 14.08 7.45
C THR A 26 8.13 15.00 7.54
N ILE A 27 8.39 15.58 8.73
CA ILE A 27 9.55 16.45 8.97
C ILE A 27 10.85 15.70 8.70
N LYS A 28 11.01 14.48 9.24
CA LYS A 28 12.17 13.63 8.98
C LYS A 28 12.35 13.33 7.50
N ARG A 29 11.28 12.97 6.80
CA ARG A 29 11.34 12.69 5.36
C ARG A 29 11.77 13.93 4.57
N ARG A 30 11.30 15.13 4.93
CA ARG A 30 11.73 16.38 4.30
C ARG A 30 13.22 16.64 4.52
N LEU A 31 13.76 16.41 5.73
CA LEU A 31 15.18 16.54 6.01
C LEU A 31 16.00 15.61 5.11
N VAL A 32 15.62 14.33 4.99
CA VAL A 32 16.27 13.37 4.10
C VAL A 32 16.24 13.85 2.66
N SER A 33 15.06 14.32 2.17
CA SER A 33 14.92 14.82 0.81
C SER A 33 15.83 16.03 0.53
N ILE A 34 15.97 16.94 1.50
CA ILE A 34 16.87 18.10 1.39
C ILE A 34 18.32 17.64 1.26
N GLY A 35 18.76 16.66 2.08
CA GLY A 35 20.12 16.09 1.99
C GLY A 35 20.39 15.44 0.63
N VAL A 36 19.41 14.67 0.12
CA VAL A 36 19.51 14.01 -1.20
C VAL A 36 19.64 15.06 -2.31
N ILE A 37 18.81 16.12 -2.30
CA ILE A 37 18.87 17.18 -3.32
C ILE A 37 20.23 17.90 -3.29
N HIS A 38 20.77 18.21 -2.10
CA HIS A 38 22.10 18.81 -1.99
C HIS A 38 23.15 17.91 -2.64
N LYS A 39 23.15 16.61 -2.28
CA LYS A 39 24.08 15.63 -2.84
C LYS A 39 23.97 15.53 -4.38
N MET A 40 22.76 15.47 -4.91
CA MET A 40 22.53 15.41 -6.36
C MET A 40 23.01 16.66 -7.12
N LYS A 41 23.05 17.82 -6.44
CA LYS A 41 23.52 19.09 -7.00
C LYS A 41 25.01 19.35 -6.68
N GLY A 42 25.74 18.35 -6.16
CA GLY A 42 27.18 18.48 -5.85
C GLY A 42 27.49 19.32 -4.61
N HIS A 43 26.47 19.60 -3.77
CA HIS A 43 26.67 20.36 -2.53
C HIS A 43 26.70 19.45 -1.32
N TYR A 44 27.55 19.79 -0.34
CA TYR A 44 27.57 19.10 0.95
C TYR A 44 26.58 19.76 1.91
N LEU A 45 25.74 18.94 2.57
CA LEU A 45 24.93 19.33 3.70
C LEU A 45 25.01 18.24 4.77
N ASP A 46 25.54 18.57 5.93
CA ASP A 46 25.53 17.68 7.07
C ASP A 46 24.14 17.67 7.71
N THR A 47 23.31 16.70 7.35
CA THR A 47 21.97 16.50 7.94
C THR A 47 22.02 16.03 9.39
N LYS A 48 23.20 15.64 9.91
CA LYS A 48 23.44 15.26 11.31
C LYS A 48 24.06 16.39 12.13
N HIS A 49 24.23 17.59 11.55
CA HIS A 49 24.75 18.75 12.25
C HIS A 49 24.00 18.99 13.58
N PRO A 50 24.70 19.29 14.68
CA PRO A 50 24.08 19.45 16.02
C PRO A 50 22.85 20.36 16.02
N VAL A 51 22.90 21.51 15.36
CA VAL A 51 21.76 22.46 15.24
C VAL A 51 20.51 21.82 14.64
N ILE A 52 20.65 20.90 13.67
CA ILE A 52 19.52 20.19 13.07
C ILE A 52 19.01 19.11 14.01
N ILE A 53 19.91 18.33 14.59
CA ILE A 53 19.56 17.19 15.44
C ILE A 53 18.89 17.65 16.74
N GLU A 54 19.45 18.66 17.41
CA GLU A 54 18.91 19.20 18.65
C GLU A 54 17.52 19.81 18.44
N ASN A 55 17.35 20.59 17.37
CA ASN A 55 16.03 21.11 17.00
C ASN A 55 15.03 19.99 16.72
N LEU A 56 15.42 18.96 15.95
CA LEU A 56 14.57 17.82 15.66
C LEU A 56 14.19 17.05 16.94
N MET A 57 15.12 16.93 17.89
CA MET A 57 14.86 16.37 19.22
C MET A 57 13.86 17.21 20.01
N GLY A 58 14.01 18.52 20.01
CA GLY A 58 13.07 19.46 20.64
C GLY A 58 11.66 19.34 20.03
N ILE A 59 11.56 19.29 18.71
CA ILE A 59 10.29 19.07 18.01
C ILE A 59 9.67 17.71 18.40
N LYS A 60 10.47 16.64 18.48
CA LYS A 60 9.98 15.32 18.92
C LYS A 60 9.44 15.33 20.35
N ARG A 61 10.15 15.97 21.29
CA ARG A 61 9.70 16.08 22.68
C ARG A 61 8.37 16.82 22.78
N ARG A 62 8.20 17.92 22.04
CA ARG A 62 6.98 18.73 22.05
C ARG A 62 5.79 18.03 21.40
N LYS A 63 5.98 17.36 20.25
CA LYS A 63 4.88 16.73 19.48
C LYS A 63 4.58 15.29 19.89
N GLY A 64 5.49 14.64 20.58
CA GLY A 64 5.44 13.19 20.76
C GLY A 64 5.81 12.43 19.48
N THR A 65 6.06 11.15 19.64
CA THR A 65 6.45 10.26 18.50
C THR A 65 5.43 9.15 18.23
N ILE A 66 4.35 9.12 19.02
CA ILE A 66 3.32 8.09 18.89
C ILE A 66 2.58 8.28 17.55
N GLN A 67 2.69 7.29 16.68
CA GLN A 67 1.91 7.24 15.45
C GLN A 67 0.64 6.44 15.72
N LYS A 68 -0.54 7.06 15.53
CA LYS A 68 -1.80 6.32 15.49
C LYS A 68 -1.81 5.48 14.22
N GLY A 69 -1.49 4.20 14.33
CA GLY A 69 -1.65 3.23 13.26
C GLY A 69 -3.13 3.09 12.87
N LYS A 70 -3.38 2.61 11.65
CA LYS A 70 -4.73 2.15 11.28
C LYS A 70 -5.00 0.82 11.98
N LYS A 71 -6.25 0.58 12.37
CA LYS A 71 -6.65 -0.74 12.88
C LYS A 71 -6.45 -1.78 11.78
N PRO A 72 -5.94 -2.99 12.11
CA PRO A 72 -5.89 -4.07 11.14
C PRO A 72 -7.32 -4.48 10.76
N LEU A 73 -7.49 -4.90 9.52
CA LEU A 73 -8.73 -5.52 9.06
C LEU A 73 -8.76 -6.96 9.57
N LEU A 74 -9.75 -7.30 10.37
CA LEU A 74 -9.96 -8.65 10.89
C LEU A 74 -10.98 -9.42 10.03
N ILE A 75 -11.08 -10.74 10.25
CA ILE A 75 -12.00 -11.61 9.49
C ILE A 75 -13.45 -11.14 9.64
N ASN A 76 -13.86 -10.70 10.84
CA ASN A 76 -15.21 -10.19 11.06
C ASN A 76 -15.48 -8.90 10.29
N ASP A 77 -14.50 -8.01 10.20
CA ASP A 77 -14.62 -6.79 9.41
C ASP A 77 -14.77 -7.12 7.91
N LEU A 78 -13.99 -8.13 7.43
CA LEU A 78 -14.11 -8.61 6.05
C LEU A 78 -15.53 -9.16 5.77
N LYS A 79 -16.11 -9.95 6.67
CA LYS A 79 -17.48 -10.47 6.54
C LYS A 79 -18.48 -9.33 6.44
N ILE A 80 -18.39 -8.32 7.32
CA ILE A 80 -19.26 -7.14 7.29
C ILE A 80 -19.15 -6.41 5.93
N LEU A 81 -17.91 -6.23 5.42
CA LEU A 81 -17.71 -5.59 4.11
C LEU A 81 -18.35 -6.38 2.97
N ILE A 82 -18.27 -7.71 3.01
CA ILE A 82 -18.91 -8.58 2.01
C ILE A 82 -20.43 -8.48 2.09
N ASP A 83 -20.99 -8.43 3.29
CA ASP A 83 -22.44 -8.27 3.50
C ASP A 83 -22.92 -6.91 2.98
N VAL A 84 -22.15 -5.84 3.17
CA VAL A 84 -22.44 -4.52 2.59
C VAL A 84 -22.47 -4.61 1.06
N ILE A 85 -21.46 -5.22 0.44
CA ILE A 85 -21.42 -5.38 -1.03
C ILE A 85 -22.63 -6.16 -1.54
N ASN A 86 -23.06 -7.20 -0.83
CA ASN A 86 -24.22 -7.98 -1.23
C ASN A 86 -25.54 -7.17 -1.19
N LYS A 87 -25.64 -6.19 -0.29
CA LYS A 87 -26.80 -5.33 -0.11
C LYS A 87 -26.81 -4.10 -1.03
N GLU A 88 -25.70 -3.75 -1.66
CA GLU A 88 -25.62 -2.63 -2.59
C GLU A 88 -26.55 -2.84 -3.79
N ASN A 89 -27.08 -1.75 -4.34
CA ASN A 89 -27.89 -1.79 -5.55
C ASN A 89 -27.02 -1.71 -6.83
N ASP A 90 -26.00 -2.57 -6.86
CA ASP A 90 -25.07 -2.70 -7.99
C ASP A 90 -25.39 -3.98 -8.79
N PRO A 91 -25.01 -4.04 -10.09
CA PRO A 91 -25.08 -5.27 -10.86
C PRO A 91 -24.29 -6.42 -10.21
N ASP A 92 -24.84 -7.64 -10.26
CA ASP A 92 -24.24 -8.82 -9.62
C ASP A 92 -22.80 -9.08 -10.02
N ILE A 93 -22.47 -8.85 -11.28
CA ILE A 93 -21.10 -8.96 -11.78
C ILE A 93 -20.14 -7.96 -11.08
N LYS A 94 -20.60 -6.75 -10.77
CA LYS A 94 -19.81 -5.75 -10.03
C LYS A 94 -19.64 -6.15 -8.57
N LYS A 95 -20.71 -6.67 -7.93
CA LYS A 95 -20.65 -7.21 -6.56
C LYS A 95 -19.64 -8.36 -6.49
N LEU A 96 -19.70 -9.29 -7.45
CA LEU A 96 -18.80 -10.43 -7.49
C LEU A 96 -17.34 -10.01 -7.68
N ARG A 97 -17.05 -9.06 -8.58
CA ARG A 97 -15.71 -8.48 -8.72
C ARG A 97 -15.21 -7.90 -7.41
N ASN A 98 -16.04 -7.07 -6.74
CA ASN A 98 -15.66 -6.41 -5.51
C ASN A 98 -15.40 -7.43 -4.39
N LYS A 99 -16.22 -8.47 -4.30
CA LYS A 99 -15.99 -9.61 -3.37
C LYS A 99 -14.67 -10.31 -3.66
N ALA A 100 -14.43 -10.70 -4.92
CA ALA A 100 -13.21 -11.39 -5.31
C ALA A 100 -11.97 -10.55 -4.99
N LEU A 101 -12.01 -9.25 -5.29
CA LEU A 101 -10.91 -8.33 -5.00
C LEU A 101 -10.63 -8.22 -3.50
N LEU A 102 -11.66 -8.10 -2.67
CA LEU A 102 -11.50 -8.00 -1.21
C LEU A 102 -11.00 -9.31 -0.60
N ILE A 103 -11.61 -10.44 -0.97
CA ILE A 103 -11.27 -11.75 -0.39
C ILE A 103 -9.85 -12.16 -0.80
N ILE A 104 -9.50 -12.05 -2.08
CA ILE A 104 -8.14 -12.34 -2.58
C ILE A 104 -7.12 -11.38 -1.94
N GLY A 105 -7.44 -10.08 -1.91
CA GLY A 105 -6.56 -9.07 -1.32
C GLY A 105 -6.25 -9.35 0.15
N PHE A 106 -7.26 -9.75 0.91
CA PHE A 106 -7.14 -10.11 2.32
C PHE A 106 -6.38 -11.43 2.51
N SER A 107 -6.81 -12.50 1.83
CA SER A 107 -6.24 -13.85 2.01
C SER A 107 -4.77 -13.94 1.57
N GLY A 108 -4.39 -13.26 0.50
CA GLY A 108 -3.01 -13.22 0.02
C GLY A 108 -2.17 -12.08 0.62
N GLY A 109 -2.74 -11.25 1.51
CA GLY A 109 -2.01 -10.10 2.09
C GLY A 109 -1.43 -9.18 1.02
N PHE A 110 -2.19 -8.92 -0.05
CA PHE A 110 -1.72 -8.09 -1.17
C PHE A 110 -1.66 -6.60 -0.79
N ARG A 111 -0.60 -5.93 -1.23
CA ARG A 111 -0.61 -4.47 -1.27
C ARG A 111 -1.54 -3.99 -2.38
N ARG A 112 -2.12 -2.80 -2.20
CA ARG A 112 -3.04 -2.22 -3.20
C ARG A 112 -2.48 -2.25 -4.63
N ASN A 113 -1.23 -1.86 -4.82
CA ASN A 113 -0.62 -1.85 -6.14
C ASN A 113 -0.35 -3.26 -6.68
N GLU A 114 -0.06 -4.22 -5.83
CA GLU A 114 0.12 -5.61 -6.22
C GLU A 114 -1.19 -6.17 -6.80
N ILE A 115 -2.30 -6.05 -6.06
CA ILE A 115 -3.58 -6.64 -6.50
C ILE A 115 -4.16 -5.96 -7.76
N VAL A 116 -3.97 -4.65 -7.95
CA VAL A 116 -4.51 -3.95 -9.14
C VAL A 116 -3.66 -4.18 -10.39
N SER A 117 -2.42 -4.64 -10.25
CA SER A 117 -1.52 -4.96 -11.35
C SER A 117 -1.53 -6.44 -11.75
N LEU A 118 -2.38 -7.27 -11.11
CA LEU A 118 -2.50 -8.68 -11.50
C LEU A 118 -3.18 -8.82 -12.85
N ASP A 119 -2.59 -9.65 -13.68
CA ASP A 119 -3.17 -10.14 -14.91
C ASP A 119 -3.73 -11.57 -14.71
N ILE A 120 -4.56 -12.04 -15.63
CA ILE A 120 -5.08 -13.42 -15.59
C ILE A 120 -3.95 -14.42 -15.70
N GLU A 121 -2.95 -14.11 -16.51
CA GLU A 121 -1.78 -14.93 -16.74
C GLU A 121 -0.92 -15.14 -15.47
N ASP A 122 -1.14 -14.32 -14.45
CA ASP A 122 -0.48 -14.44 -13.15
C ASP A 122 -1.18 -15.44 -12.20
N VAL A 123 -2.34 -16.00 -12.62
CA VAL A 123 -3.19 -16.85 -11.78
C VAL A 123 -3.12 -18.29 -12.28
N GLU A 124 -2.69 -19.19 -11.42
CA GLU A 124 -2.64 -20.64 -11.64
C GLU A 124 -3.51 -21.36 -10.60
N PHE A 125 -4.57 -22.02 -11.05
CA PHE A 125 -5.36 -22.89 -10.16
C PHE A 125 -4.70 -24.24 -10.05
N VAL A 126 -4.54 -24.71 -8.81
CA VAL A 126 -3.97 -26.01 -8.47
C VAL A 126 -4.96 -26.79 -7.60
N PHE A 127 -4.70 -28.08 -7.36
CA PHE A 127 -5.59 -28.92 -6.58
C PHE A 127 -5.85 -28.36 -5.16
N GLU A 128 -4.82 -27.80 -4.52
CA GLU A 128 -4.89 -27.28 -3.15
C GLU A 128 -5.44 -25.85 -3.07
N GLY A 129 -5.54 -25.13 -4.20
CA GLY A 129 -5.94 -23.73 -4.17
C GLY A 129 -5.59 -22.92 -5.41
N VAL A 130 -5.08 -21.72 -5.21
CA VAL A 130 -4.61 -20.83 -6.28
C VAL A 130 -3.24 -20.26 -5.97
N LYS A 131 -2.34 -20.29 -6.94
CA LYS A 131 -1.05 -19.59 -6.94
C LYS A 131 -1.20 -18.28 -7.72
N ILE A 132 -0.72 -17.20 -7.16
CA ILE A 132 -0.76 -15.88 -7.79
C ILE A 132 0.65 -15.30 -7.81
N THR A 133 1.17 -15.04 -9.00
CA THR A 133 2.49 -14.46 -9.21
C THR A 133 2.41 -12.94 -9.14
N VAL A 134 3.15 -12.34 -8.22
CA VAL A 134 3.31 -10.89 -8.10
C VAL A 134 4.62 -10.51 -8.78
N LYS A 135 4.55 -9.97 -10.00
CA LYS A 135 5.72 -9.64 -10.84
C LYS A 135 6.62 -8.56 -10.22
N ARG A 136 6.04 -7.61 -9.47
CA ARG A 136 6.78 -6.53 -8.81
C ARG A 136 6.12 -6.16 -7.50
N SER A 137 6.93 -6.02 -6.46
CA SER A 137 6.51 -5.53 -5.14
C SER A 137 7.33 -4.28 -4.77
N LYS A 138 6.81 -3.44 -3.87
CA LYS A 138 7.52 -2.26 -3.36
C LYS A 138 8.86 -2.61 -2.70
N THR A 139 9.00 -3.81 -2.17
CA THR A 139 10.21 -4.31 -1.51
C THR A 139 11.13 -5.09 -2.44
N ASP A 140 10.64 -5.45 -3.60
CA ASP A 140 11.38 -6.16 -4.64
C ASP A 140 12.00 -5.14 -5.61
N GLN A 141 13.19 -4.65 -5.27
CA GLN A 141 13.91 -3.68 -6.07
C GLN A 141 14.53 -4.28 -7.34
N TYR A 142 14.75 -5.60 -7.34
CA TYR A 142 15.39 -6.33 -8.44
C TYR A 142 14.39 -6.97 -9.40
N GLY A 143 13.08 -7.01 -9.03
CA GLY A 143 12.04 -7.59 -9.87
C GLY A 143 12.06 -9.10 -9.93
N GLU A 144 12.51 -9.76 -8.85
CA GLU A 144 12.52 -11.23 -8.75
C GLU A 144 11.11 -11.82 -8.71
N GLY A 145 10.11 -10.99 -8.32
CA GLY A 145 8.74 -11.41 -8.15
C GLY A 145 8.55 -12.30 -6.92
N MET A 146 7.29 -12.62 -6.64
CA MET A 146 6.94 -13.59 -5.58
C MET A 146 5.68 -14.34 -5.95
N VAL A 147 5.57 -15.59 -5.52
CA VAL A 147 4.36 -16.40 -5.64
C VAL A 147 3.64 -16.44 -4.30
N LYS A 148 2.34 -16.13 -4.33
CA LYS A 148 1.45 -16.26 -3.18
C LYS A 148 0.52 -17.44 -3.41
N ALA A 149 0.55 -18.42 -2.51
CA ALA A 149 -0.35 -19.56 -2.54
C ALA A 149 -1.51 -19.32 -1.56
N ILE A 150 -2.73 -19.48 -2.04
CA ILE A 150 -3.97 -19.30 -1.27
C ILE A 150 -4.76 -20.61 -1.34
N PRO A 151 -4.95 -21.29 -0.21
CA PRO A 151 -5.65 -22.57 -0.18
C PRO A 151 -7.17 -22.41 -0.31
N TYR A 152 -7.87 -23.49 -0.62
CA TYR A 152 -9.33 -23.56 -0.48
C TYR A 152 -9.74 -23.44 0.99
N PHE A 153 -10.86 -22.75 1.21
CA PHE A 153 -11.52 -22.71 2.52
C PHE A 153 -12.79 -23.54 2.49
N ASN A 154 -13.07 -24.25 3.58
CA ASN A 154 -14.24 -25.12 3.69
C ASN A 154 -15.58 -24.36 3.59
N ASN A 155 -15.60 -23.06 3.89
CA ASN A 155 -16.79 -22.21 3.74
C ASN A 155 -16.77 -21.53 2.37
N SER A 156 -17.67 -21.97 1.49
CA SER A 156 -17.75 -21.51 0.09
C SER A 156 -18.05 -20.00 -0.07
N LEU A 157 -18.79 -19.39 0.87
CA LEU A 157 -19.17 -17.96 0.77
C LEU A 157 -17.96 -17.03 0.89
N TYR A 158 -16.94 -17.45 1.63
CA TYR A 158 -15.73 -16.66 1.88
C TYR A 158 -14.47 -17.33 1.31
N CYS A 159 -14.65 -18.41 0.53
CA CYS A 159 -13.53 -19.09 -0.09
C CYS A 159 -12.91 -18.20 -1.19
N PRO A 160 -11.62 -17.80 -1.05
CA PRO A 160 -10.97 -16.93 -2.03
C PRO A 160 -10.90 -17.59 -3.41
N VAL A 161 -10.60 -18.88 -3.46
CA VAL A 161 -10.43 -19.62 -4.71
C VAL A 161 -11.77 -19.74 -5.43
N ALA A 162 -12.83 -20.20 -4.75
CA ALA A 162 -14.16 -20.33 -5.33
C ALA A 162 -14.73 -18.98 -5.80
N THR A 163 -14.49 -17.89 -5.03
CA THR A 163 -14.93 -16.55 -5.41
C THR A 163 -14.17 -16.06 -6.65
N LEU A 164 -12.86 -16.31 -6.74
CA LEU A 164 -12.06 -15.93 -7.90
C LEU A 164 -12.48 -16.71 -9.16
N GLN A 165 -12.71 -18.03 -9.02
CA GLN A 165 -13.22 -18.86 -10.12
C GLN A 165 -14.58 -18.35 -10.63
N SER A 166 -15.50 -18.05 -9.71
CA SER A 166 -16.81 -17.49 -10.06
C SER A 166 -16.67 -16.16 -10.80
N TRP A 167 -15.76 -15.28 -10.34
CA TRP A 167 -15.47 -14.03 -11.04
C TRP A 167 -14.96 -14.27 -12.47
N LEU A 168 -13.98 -15.14 -12.66
CA LEU A 168 -13.43 -15.44 -13.98
C LEU A 168 -14.48 -16.06 -14.92
N ASN A 169 -15.29 -16.97 -14.40
CA ASN A 169 -16.35 -17.64 -15.17
C ASN A 169 -17.43 -16.64 -15.67
N ILE A 170 -17.84 -15.69 -14.81
CA ILE A 170 -18.88 -14.72 -15.17
C ILE A 170 -18.31 -13.57 -16.01
N SER A 171 -17.12 -13.09 -15.68
CA SER A 171 -16.49 -11.98 -16.41
C SER A 171 -16.01 -12.38 -17.82
N LYS A 172 -15.77 -13.67 -18.06
CA LYS A 172 -15.24 -14.24 -19.32
C LYS A 172 -13.96 -13.57 -19.79
N ILE A 173 -13.21 -12.95 -18.86
CA ILE A 173 -11.92 -12.33 -19.17
C ILE A 173 -10.92 -13.45 -19.42
N LYS A 174 -10.26 -13.45 -20.58
CA LYS A 174 -9.27 -14.48 -20.95
C LYS A 174 -7.83 -13.99 -20.95
N LYS A 175 -7.59 -12.68 -20.93
CA LYS A 175 -6.25 -12.09 -21.04
C LYS A 175 -6.18 -10.69 -20.42
N GLY A 176 -5.02 -10.36 -19.84
CA GLY A 176 -4.71 -9.05 -19.27
C GLY A 176 -5.34 -8.83 -17.89
N PRO A 177 -5.63 -7.58 -17.46
CA PRO A 177 -5.96 -7.25 -16.09
C PRO A 177 -7.05 -8.10 -15.46
N LEU A 178 -6.73 -8.72 -14.31
CA LEU A 178 -7.62 -9.62 -13.58
C LEU A 178 -8.87 -8.89 -13.07
N PHE A 179 -8.71 -7.65 -12.59
CA PHE A 179 -9.81 -6.83 -12.09
C PHE A 179 -9.98 -5.58 -12.95
N ARG A 180 -11.07 -5.54 -13.74
CA ARG A 180 -11.34 -4.45 -14.67
C ARG A 180 -12.40 -3.49 -14.13
N ARG A 181 -12.31 -2.22 -14.59
CA ARG A 181 -13.37 -1.24 -14.37
C ARG A 181 -14.58 -1.59 -15.26
N PHE A 182 -15.79 -1.46 -14.71
CA PHE A 182 -16.99 -1.43 -15.53
C PHE A 182 -17.16 -0.01 -16.09
N LEU A 183 -17.26 0.10 -17.40
CA LEU A 183 -17.73 1.31 -18.04
C LEU A 183 -19.24 1.33 -17.89
N LYS A 184 -19.80 2.50 -17.58
CA LYS A 184 -21.23 2.73 -17.57
C LYS A 184 -21.76 2.70 -18.99
#